data_6bdc9b53ef4e3477afcf3f88d5dda15c
#
_entry.id   6bdc9b53ef4e3477afcf3f88d5dda15c
#
_cell.length_a   1.000
_cell.length_b   1.000
_cell.length_c   1.000
_cell.angle_alpha   90.00
_cell.angle_beta   90.00
_cell.angle_gamma   90.00
#
_symmetry.space_group_name_H-M   'P 1'
#
loop_
_entity.id
_entity.type
_entity.pdbx_description
1 polymer ?
#
loop_
_entity_poly.entity_id
_entity_poly.type
_entity_poly.pdbx_seq_one_letter_code
_entity_poly.pdbx_strand_id
1 'polypeptide(L)'
;MRVIFAFGKIRIINQRKYEIKRKEIKRTISKIDKREENLYNFLMSIFDGKMNLSVTSASGIEAVTKRELETLGYEAGPAVFGRIGFNGDMTALARANMFLRTANHVYVNLFSFKATTFDELFDGLTSYPFEDVFEKDARITVDAKSNKSALYALSAIQKVAKKAIVERLKRKYKIETLSESGAAYHVEVNVAYDEVTICLDTSGEGLHKRGYRPIMGLAPMKETLAAAIIMLSVWNKDRPLIDCFAGSGTIPIEAALIAQNTAPGIKRHFAFEQFKGAPQVIDKVRDEALSVQNLDVKTRISGFDIDGDSIKMAMIHAENAGVKNLIHFQQMDMRDVSTKQKYGVLISNLPFGERLLTEKELKPLYRDFGKLFKSLDTWSLYAFTSYPDFERNFGRRADKTRKLYSSQLECVLYQYLGPRPPKKSQDEKEQL
;
A
#
# COMPACT_ATOMS: atom_id res chain seq x y z
N MET A 1 -22.43 17.18 -26.85
CA MET A 1 -22.65 18.17 -25.78
C MET A 1 -23.95 17.98 -24.96
N ARG A 2 -24.94 17.15 -25.38
CA ARG A 2 -26.20 16.90 -24.62
C ARG A 2 -26.12 15.77 -23.58
N VAL A 3 -25.14 14.86 -23.66
CA VAL A 3 -25.00 13.70 -22.74
C VAL A 3 -24.31 14.06 -21.40
N ILE A 4 -23.41 15.03 -21.41
CA ILE A 4 -22.68 15.47 -20.20
C ILE A 4 -23.60 16.23 -19.23
N PHE A 5 -24.63 16.94 -19.73
CA PHE A 5 -25.60 17.64 -18.89
C PHE A 5 -26.61 16.70 -18.19
N ALA A 6 -26.86 15.52 -18.74
CA ALA A 6 -27.75 14.54 -18.12
C ALA A 6 -27.16 13.87 -16.88
N PHE A 7 -25.86 13.52 -16.92
CA PHE A 7 -25.17 12.91 -15.77
C PHE A 7 -25.01 13.87 -14.59
N GLY A 8 -24.72 15.13 -14.85
CA GLY A 8 -24.65 16.16 -13.80
C GLY A 8 -26.01 16.39 -13.09
N LYS A 9 -27.12 16.42 -13.84
CA LYS A 9 -28.43 16.57 -13.24
C LYS A 9 -28.89 15.35 -12.42
N ILE A 10 -28.57 14.15 -12.86
CA ILE A 10 -28.86 12.91 -12.11
C ILE A 10 -28.09 12.85 -10.80
N ARG A 11 -26.82 13.31 -10.77
CA ARG A 11 -25.98 13.37 -9.57
C ARG A 11 -26.52 14.37 -8.54
N ILE A 12 -26.95 15.54 -8.97
CA ILE A 12 -27.56 16.59 -8.12
C ILE A 12 -28.93 16.15 -7.60
N ILE A 13 -29.73 15.46 -8.43
CA ILE A 13 -31.05 14.95 -8.03
C ILE A 13 -30.90 13.84 -6.98
N ASN A 14 -29.91 12.96 -7.11
CA ASN A 14 -29.68 11.92 -6.14
C ASN A 14 -29.14 12.47 -4.80
N GLN A 15 -28.25 13.44 -4.83
CA GLN A 15 -27.79 14.13 -3.60
C GLN A 15 -28.92 14.91 -2.94
N ARG A 16 -29.73 15.68 -3.70
CA ARG A 16 -30.92 16.36 -3.16
C ARG A 16 -31.98 15.40 -2.62
N LYS A 17 -32.23 14.27 -3.30
CA LYS A 17 -33.13 13.23 -2.78
C LYS A 17 -32.61 12.62 -1.47
N TYR A 18 -31.29 12.42 -1.37
CA TYR A 18 -30.65 11.92 -0.15
C TYR A 18 -30.74 12.93 1.00
N GLU A 19 -30.49 14.20 0.73
CA GLU A 19 -30.63 15.28 1.72
C GLU A 19 -32.08 15.53 2.12
N ILE A 20 -33.02 15.45 1.19
CA ILE A 20 -34.46 15.58 1.49
C ILE A 20 -34.91 14.40 2.35
N LYS A 21 -34.55 13.18 1.99
CA LYS A 21 -34.86 11.98 2.78
C LYS A 21 -34.21 12.04 4.18
N ARG A 22 -33.00 12.55 4.29
CA ARG A 22 -32.30 12.78 5.56
C ARG A 22 -32.98 13.87 6.40
N LYS A 23 -33.50 14.95 5.79
CA LYS A 23 -34.28 16.01 6.46
C LYS A 23 -35.67 15.52 6.88
N GLU A 24 -36.33 14.72 6.08
CA GLU A 24 -37.62 14.09 6.41
C GLU A 24 -37.45 13.08 7.53
N ILE A 25 -36.45 12.23 7.48
CA ILE A 25 -36.09 11.28 8.53
C ILE A 25 -35.74 12.04 9.82
N LYS A 26 -34.93 13.11 9.78
CA LYS A 26 -34.65 13.96 10.96
C LYS A 26 -35.90 14.63 11.51
N ARG A 27 -36.83 15.08 10.65
CA ARG A 27 -38.14 15.66 11.10
C ARG A 27 -39.05 14.59 11.72
N THR A 28 -39.04 13.38 11.22
CA THR A 28 -39.81 12.26 11.78
C THR A 28 -39.22 11.83 13.13
N ILE A 29 -37.89 11.78 13.24
CA ILE A 29 -37.15 11.43 14.46
C ILE A 29 -37.30 12.50 15.54
N SER A 30 -37.36 13.80 15.20
CA SER A 30 -37.59 14.85 16.20
C SER A 30 -38.97 14.78 16.89
N LYS A 31 -39.85 13.91 16.42
CA LYS A 31 -41.15 13.57 17.03
C LYS A 31 -41.15 12.25 17.79
N ILE A 32 -40.06 11.54 17.80
CA ILE A 32 -39.91 10.22 18.42
C ILE A 32 -39.04 10.38 19.67
N ASP A 33 -39.45 9.69 20.76
CA ASP A 33 -38.81 9.74 22.09
C ASP A 33 -37.29 9.45 22.02
N LYS A 34 -36.50 10.07 22.91
CA LYS A 34 -35.02 9.91 23.02
C LYS A 34 -34.50 8.46 23.02
N ARG A 35 -35.38 7.49 23.30
CA ARG A 35 -35.04 6.06 23.21
C ARG A 35 -34.88 5.58 21.76
N GLU A 36 -35.66 6.11 20.82
CA GLU A 36 -35.58 5.73 19.41
C GLU A 36 -34.49 6.51 18.67
N GLU A 37 -34.15 7.71 19.12
CA GLU A 37 -32.99 8.45 18.62
C GLU A 37 -31.67 7.73 18.91
N ASN A 38 -31.55 7.11 20.08
CA ASN A 38 -30.43 6.23 20.43
C ASN A 38 -30.42 4.93 19.60
N LEU A 39 -31.59 4.39 19.26
CA LEU A 39 -31.70 3.20 18.42
C LEU A 39 -31.34 3.52 16.95
N TYR A 40 -31.70 4.70 16.46
CA TYR A 40 -31.37 5.16 15.11
C TYR A 40 -29.87 5.46 14.96
N ASN A 41 -29.26 6.15 15.92
CA ASN A 41 -27.82 6.39 15.94
C ASN A 41 -27.03 5.07 16.15
N PHE A 42 -27.62 4.07 16.79
CA PHE A 42 -27.09 2.71 16.86
C PHE A 42 -27.19 1.95 15.53
N LEU A 43 -28.18 2.29 14.67
CA LEU A 43 -28.41 1.64 13.38
C LEU A 43 -27.62 2.28 12.21
N MET A 44 -27.12 3.52 12.35
CA MET A 44 -26.38 4.21 11.29
C MET A 44 -24.91 4.34 11.69
N SER A 45 -24.10 3.36 11.27
CA SER A 45 -22.65 3.40 11.43
C SER A 45 -22.02 4.42 10.49
N ILE A 46 -20.86 5.00 10.84
CA ILE A 46 -20.03 5.77 9.91
C ILE A 46 -19.62 4.95 8.67
N PHE A 47 -19.73 3.63 8.76
CA PHE A 47 -19.42 2.69 7.69
C PHE A 47 -20.62 2.43 6.75
N ASP A 48 -21.79 3.01 7.01
CA ASP A 48 -22.97 2.91 6.15
C ASP A 48 -22.91 3.94 5.01
N GLY A 49 -22.85 3.47 3.79
CA GLY A 49 -22.84 4.31 2.60
C GLY A 49 -21.43 4.67 2.11
N LYS A 50 -21.31 5.80 1.43
CA LYS A 50 -20.03 6.27 0.85
C LYS A 50 -19.20 7.02 1.87
N MET A 51 -17.98 6.56 2.05
CA MET A 51 -16.97 7.16 2.90
C MET A 51 -15.93 7.92 2.08
N ASN A 52 -15.29 8.91 2.71
CA ASN A 52 -14.07 9.52 2.20
C ASN A 52 -12.90 8.64 2.65
N LEU A 53 -12.26 7.99 1.70
CA LEU A 53 -11.15 7.06 1.93
C LEU A 53 -9.84 7.65 1.44
N SER A 54 -8.74 7.21 2.04
CA SER A 54 -7.42 7.51 1.50
C SER A 54 -6.46 6.34 1.70
N VAL A 55 -5.47 6.25 0.83
CA VAL A 55 -4.35 5.31 0.96
C VAL A 55 -3.05 6.07 1.07
N THR A 56 -2.10 5.52 1.83
CA THR A 56 -0.73 6.05 1.86
C THR A 56 0.19 5.17 1.04
N SER A 57 1.17 5.80 0.40
CA SER A 57 2.15 5.18 -0.48
C SER A 57 3.54 5.75 -0.17
N ALA A 58 4.59 5.02 -0.47
CA ALA A 58 5.94 5.57 -0.40
C ALA A 58 6.15 6.64 -1.48
N SER A 59 7.02 7.63 -1.19
CA SER A 59 7.36 8.67 -2.17
C SER A 59 7.97 8.08 -3.43
N GLY A 60 7.50 8.55 -4.58
CA GLY A 60 7.95 8.14 -5.91
C GLY A 60 7.14 7.01 -6.54
N ILE A 61 6.30 6.30 -5.77
CA ILE A 61 5.43 5.23 -6.29
C ILE A 61 3.93 5.57 -6.25
N GLU A 62 3.56 6.79 -5.86
CA GLU A 62 2.16 7.22 -5.73
C GLU A 62 1.35 7.01 -7.01
N ALA A 63 1.96 7.26 -8.17
CA ALA A 63 1.31 7.05 -9.47
C ALA A 63 1.00 5.56 -9.75
N VAL A 64 1.79 4.64 -9.17
CA VAL A 64 1.52 3.20 -9.25
C VAL A 64 0.31 2.86 -8.41
N THR A 65 0.30 3.30 -7.15
CA THR A 65 -0.83 3.09 -6.22
C THR A 65 -2.13 3.70 -6.75
N LYS A 66 -2.05 4.90 -7.34
CA LYS A 66 -3.21 5.53 -8.00
C LYS A 66 -3.76 4.64 -9.12
N ARG A 67 -2.89 4.11 -9.98
CA ARG A 67 -3.30 3.20 -11.07
C ARG A 67 -3.92 1.90 -10.55
N GLU A 68 -3.44 1.37 -9.42
CA GLU A 68 -4.07 0.22 -8.78
C GLU A 68 -5.51 0.53 -8.33
N LEU A 69 -5.75 1.69 -7.69
CA LEU A 69 -7.11 2.15 -7.33
C LEU A 69 -8.02 2.29 -8.56
N GLU A 70 -7.51 2.88 -9.63
CA GLU A 70 -8.25 3.03 -10.90
C GLU A 70 -8.55 1.66 -11.55
N THR A 71 -7.62 0.71 -11.47
CA THR A 71 -7.82 -0.68 -11.94
C THR A 71 -8.89 -1.41 -11.11
N LEU A 72 -8.99 -1.11 -9.81
CA LEU A 72 -10.06 -1.63 -8.95
C LEU A 72 -11.43 -0.95 -9.21
N GLY A 73 -11.49 0.06 -10.10
CA GLY A 73 -12.71 0.76 -10.47
C GLY A 73 -13.01 2.02 -9.64
N TYR A 74 -12.04 2.53 -8.86
CA TYR A 74 -12.22 3.71 -8.02
C TYR A 74 -11.59 4.94 -8.67
N GLU A 75 -12.32 6.06 -8.67
CA GLU A 75 -11.79 7.35 -9.08
C GLU A 75 -10.82 7.88 -8.01
N ALA A 76 -9.53 7.94 -8.33
CA ALA A 76 -8.49 8.36 -7.41
C ALA A 76 -8.06 9.81 -7.64
N GLY A 77 -8.00 10.59 -6.55
CA GLY A 77 -7.55 11.97 -6.57
C GLY A 77 -6.06 12.13 -6.84
N PRO A 78 -5.54 13.38 -6.80
CA PRO A 78 -4.11 13.64 -6.85
C PRO A 78 -3.42 13.14 -5.57
N ALA A 79 -2.15 12.77 -5.70
CA ALA A 79 -1.34 12.45 -4.53
C ALA A 79 -0.87 13.73 -3.83
N VAL A 80 -1.07 13.81 -2.53
CA VAL A 80 -0.60 14.90 -1.66
C VAL A 80 0.20 14.28 -0.51
N PHE A 81 1.50 14.57 -0.43
CA PHE A 81 2.41 14.04 0.59
C PHE A 81 2.32 12.51 0.79
N GLY A 82 2.29 11.77 -0.33
CA GLY A 82 2.20 10.31 -0.30
C GLY A 82 0.82 9.76 0.03
N ARG A 83 -0.23 10.59 0.08
CA ARG A 83 -1.62 10.21 0.33
C ARG A 83 -2.46 10.41 -0.92
N ILE A 84 -3.32 9.45 -1.24
CA ILE A 84 -4.22 9.46 -2.40
C ILE A 84 -5.63 9.24 -1.88
N GLY A 85 -6.51 10.22 -2.10
CA GLY A 85 -7.93 10.15 -1.71
C GLY A 85 -8.78 9.47 -2.77
N PHE A 86 -9.82 8.77 -2.33
CA PHE A 86 -10.87 8.20 -3.17
C PHE A 86 -12.18 8.06 -2.37
N ASN A 87 -13.30 7.84 -3.05
CA ASN A 87 -14.57 7.62 -2.37
C ASN A 87 -15.05 6.18 -2.61
N GLY A 88 -15.57 5.56 -1.56
CA GLY A 88 -16.09 4.20 -1.65
C GLY A 88 -16.92 3.81 -0.43
N ASP A 89 -17.55 2.66 -0.52
CA ASP A 89 -18.27 2.02 0.57
C ASP A 89 -17.36 1.05 1.35
N MET A 90 -17.94 0.29 2.25
CA MET A 90 -17.21 -0.70 3.04
C MET A 90 -16.57 -1.79 2.17
N THR A 91 -17.18 -2.13 1.03
CA THR A 91 -16.60 -3.06 0.06
C THR A 91 -15.35 -2.47 -0.60
N ALA A 92 -15.39 -1.18 -0.95
CA ALA A 92 -14.24 -0.47 -1.50
C ALA A 92 -13.07 -0.40 -0.50
N LEU A 93 -13.36 -0.15 0.78
CA LEU A 93 -12.38 -0.16 1.86
C LEU A 93 -11.74 -1.54 2.00
N ALA A 94 -12.54 -2.61 2.05
CA ALA A 94 -12.04 -3.98 2.16
C ALA A 94 -11.22 -4.39 0.93
N ARG A 95 -11.69 -4.07 -0.30
CA ARG A 95 -10.96 -4.34 -1.54
C ARG A 95 -9.64 -3.57 -1.62
N ALA A 96 -9.60 -2.30 -1.17
CA ALA A 96 -8.36 -1.54 -1.11
C ALA A 96 -7.33 -2.20 -0.18
N ASN A 97 -7.75 -2.67 1.01
CA ASN A 97 -6.88 -3.41 1.93
C ASN A 97 -6.42 -4.76 1.35
N MET A 98 -7.31 -5.47 0.64
CA MET A 98 -7.04 -6.80 0.08
C MET A 98 -6.12 -6.77 -1.13
N PHE A 99 -6.36 -5.85 -2.09
CA PHE A 99 -5.77 -5.93 -3.42
C PHE A 99 -4.61 -4.97 -3.69
N LEU A 100 -4.48 -3.85 -2.94
CA LEU A 100 -3.42 -2.88 -3.20
C LEU A 100 -2.05 -3.43 -2.83
N ARG A 101 -1.18 -3.55 -3.83
CA ARG A 101 0.19 -4.08 -3.68
C ARG A 101 1.17 -3.04 -3.20
N THR A 102 0.93 -1.75 -3.55
CA THR A 102 1.89 -0.66 -3.33
C THR A 102 1.47 0.33 -2.25
N ALA A 103 0.25 0.20 -1.70
CA ALA A 103 -0.20 0.98 -0.56
C ALA A 103 0.42 0.50 0.76
N ASN A 104 0.65 1.44 1.68
CA ASN A 104 1.13 1.14 3.03
C ASN A 104 -0.03 0.93 4.02
N HIS A 105 -1.05 1.80 3.97
CA HIS A 105 -2.25 1.74 4.80
C HIS A 105 -3.45 2.31 4.04
N VAL A 106 -4.64 1.89 4.44
CA VAL A 106 -5.94 2.41 4.00
C VAL A 106 -6.62 3.08 5.19
N TYR A 107 -7.16 4.27 4.98
CA TYR A 107 -7.80 5.08 6.03
C TYR A 107 -9.22 5.47 5.66
N VAL A 108 -10.09 5.57 6.67
CA VAL A 108 -11.31 6.39 6.61
C VAL A 108 -10.96 7.79 7.07
N ASN A 109 -11.17 8.81 6.25
CA ASN A 109 -11.03 10.21 6.64
C ASN A 109 -12.34 10.63 7.32
N LEU A 110 -12.30 10.77 8.64
CA LEU A 110 -13.50 11.02 9.45
C LEU A 110 -14.02 12.45 9.24
N PHE A 111 -13.14 13.43 9.40
CA PHE A 111 -13.46 14.86 9.22
C PHE A 111 -12.18 15.68 9.08
N SER A 112 -12.34 16.93 8.62
CA SER A 112 -11.25 17.89 8.50
C SER A 112 -11.68 19.25 9.03
N PHE A 113 -10.71 20.01 9.56
CA PHE A 113 -10.87 21.38 10.04
C PHE A 113 -9.52 22.12 10.00
N LYS A 114 -9.53 23.43 10.13
CA LYS A 114 -8.30 24.26 10.21
C LYS A 114 -7.87 24.42 11.65
N ALA A 115 -6.56 24.30 11.89
CA ALA A 115 -5.95 24.61 13.17
C ALA A 115 -4.49 25.04 13.00
N THR A 116 -4.13 26.15 13.60
CA THR A 116 -2.77 26.72 13.66
C THR A 116 -2.21 26.69 15.07
N THR A 117 -3.07 26.47 16.07
CA THR A 117 -2.75 26.39 17.50
C THR A 117 -3.21 25.07 18.10
N PHE A 118 -2.62 24.70 19.24
CA PHE A 118 -3.03 23.48 19.97
C PHE A 118 -4.43 23.59 20.59
N ASP A 119 -4.87 24.81 20.93
CA ASP A 119 -6.23 25.04 21.43
C ASP A 119 -7.26 24.83 20.32
N GLU A 120 -7.05 25.37 19.12
CA GLU A 120 -7.88 25.08 17.94
C GLU A 120 -7.91 23.60 17.59
N LEU A 121 -6.76 22.91 17.69
CA LEU A 121 -6.69 21.47 17.50
C LEU A 121 -7.55 20.70 18.52
N PHE A 122 -7.44 21.07 19.80
CA PHE A 122 -8.21 20.45 20.87
C PHE A 122 -9.72 20.67 20.71
N ASP A 123 -10.14 21.90 20.45
CA ASP A 123 -11.54 22.28 20.27
C ASP A 123 -12.16 21.62 19.04
N GLY A 124 -11.44 21.63 17.91
CA GLY A 124 -11.86 20.94 16.70
C GLY A 124 -12.07 19.44 16.91
N LEU A 125 -11.17 18.77 17.62
CA LEU A 125 -11.29 17.37 17.96
C LEU A 125 -12.45 17.08 18.93
N THR A 126 -12.61 17.88 19.99
CA THR A 126 -13.70 17.68 20.96
C THR A 126 -15.09 17.94 20.39
N SER A 127 -15.20 18.66 19.27
CA SER A 127 -16.46 18.91 18.58
C SER A 127 -17.01 17.69 17.83
N TYR A 128 -16.14 16.75 17.42
CA TYR A 128 -16.52 15.57 16.65
C TYR A 128 -17.13 14.47 17.54
N PRO A 129 -18.20 13.79 17.12
CA PRO A 129 -18.87 12.76 17.92
C PRO A 129 -18.11 11.42 17.84
N PHE A 130 -16.97 11.33 18.50
CA PHE A 130 -16.15 10.10 18.52
C PHE A 130 -16.86 8.89 19.11
N GLU A 131 -17.92 9.08 19.90
CA GLU A 131 -18.79 8.03 20.40
C GLU A 131 -19.57 7.28 19.32
N ASP A 132 -19.69 7.83 18.10
CA ASP A 132 -20.29 7.15 16.95
C ASP A 132 -19.28 6.20 16.29
N VAL A 133 -17.98 6.36 16.57
CA VAL A 133 -16.87 5.57 16.03
C VAL A 133 -16.34 4.57 17.05
N PHE A 134 -16.17 4.99 18.32
CA PHE A 134 -15.46 4.23 19.33
C PHE A 134 -16.40 3.82 20.48
N GLU A 135 -16.25 2.57 20.93
CA GLU A 135 -16.91 2.08 22.14
C GLU A 135 -16.27 2.65 23.41
N LYS A 136 -16.98 2.49 24.52
CA LYS A 136 -16.53 2.94 25.85
C LYS A 136 -15.24 2.29 26.35
N ASP A 137 -14.88 1.13 25.80
CA ASP A 137 -13.71 0.33 26.16
C ASP A 137 -12.65 0.30 25.03
N ALA A 138 -12.82 1.11 23.99
CA ALA A 138 -11.92 1.20 22.85
C ALA A 138 -10.49 1.50 23.27
N ARG A 139 -9.53 0.77 22.71
CA ARG A 139 -8.09 1.03 22.84
C ARG A 139 -7.64 1.96 21.72
N ILE A 140 -7.42 3.24 22.03
CA ILE A 140 -7.13 4.28 21.05
C ILE A 140 -5.64 4.61 21.09
N THR A 141 -4.97 4.48 19.96
CA THR A 141 -3.60 4.98 19.72
C THR A 141 -3.66 6.13 18.72
N VAL A 142 -2.78 7.13 18.89
CA VAL A 142 -2.77 8.32 18.03
C VAL A 142 -1.38 8.54 17.48
N ASP A 143 -1.28 8.61 16.16
CA ASP A 143 -0.11 9.08 15.44
C ASP A 143 -0.36 10.44 14.80
N ALA A 144 0.71 11.16 14.47
CA ALA A 144 0.62 12.46 13.82
C ALA A 144 1.60 12.58 12.66
N LYS A 145 1.16 13.29 11.62
CA LYS A 145 2.01 13.78 10.53
C LYS A 145 1.75 15.26 10.33
N SER A 146 2.79 16.00 10.03
CA SER A 146 2.65 17.43 9.72
C SER A 146 3.55 17.80 8.53
N ASN A 147 2.97 18.54 7.59
CA ASN A 147 3.65 19.05 6.42
C ASN A 147 3.25 20.49 6.15
N LYS A 148 4.23 21.40 6.06
CA LYS A 148 4.02 22.83 5.73
C LYS A 148 2.92 23.50 6.56
N SER A 149 2.94 23.29 7.88
CA SER A 149 1.92 23.73 8.81
C SER A 149 2.52 24.36 10.06
N ALA A 150 1.79 25.22 10.74
CA ALA A 150 2.17 25.86 12.01
C ALA A 150 2.32 24.83 13.13
N LEU A 151 1.44 23.84 13.17
CA LEU A 151 1.54 22.70 14.08
C LEU A 151 2.51 21.66 13.52
N TYR A 152 3.76 21.62 14.01
CA TYR A 152 4.83 20.72 13.54
C TYR A 152 5.37 19.75 14.60
N ALA A 153 5.12 20.03 15.90
CA ALA A 153 5.58 19.19 17.00
C ALA A 153 4.74 17.91 17.12
N LEU A 154 5.12 16.84 16.41
CA LEU A 154 4.31 15.63 16.26
C LEU A 154 3.90 15.00 17.59
N SER A 155 4.83 14.91 18.57
CA SER A 155 4.52 14.36 19.90
C SER A 155 3.52 15.21 20.70
N ALA A 156 3.52 16.52 20.49
CA ALA A 156 2.52 17.40 21.11
C ALA A 156 1.16 17.24 20.44
N ILE A 157 1.11 17.17 19.10
CA ILE A 157 -0.13 16.90 18.36
C ILE A 157 -0.75 15.58 18.83
N GLN A 158 0.04 14.49 18.94
CA GLN A 158 -0.42 13.19 19.42
C GLN A 158 -1.04 13.26 20.83
N LYS A 159 -0.34 13.95 21.77
CA LYS A 159 -0.81 14.09 23.15
C LYS A 159 -2.11 14.89 23.23
N VAL A 160 -2.18 16.04 22.55
CA VAL A 160 -3.38 16.87 22.52
C VAL A 160 -4.55 16.13 21.90
N ALA A 161 -4.33 15.44 20.77
CA ALA A 161 -5.37 14.68 20.09
C ALA A 161 -5.87 13.50 20.94
N LYS A 162 -4.97 12.70 21.52
CA LYS A 162 -5.38 11.60 22.43
C LYS A 162 -6.20 12.16 23.59
N LYS A 163 -5.77 13.27 24.21
CA LYS A 163 -6.49 13.91 25.31
C LYS A 163 -7.89 14.34 24.87
N ALA A 164 -8.01 15.04 23.75
CA ALA A 164 -9.31 15.55 23.25
C ALA A 164 -10.30 14.42 22.98
N ILE A 165 -9.86 13.34 22.31
CA ILE A 165 -10.68 12.16 22.03
C ILE A 165 -11.14 11.51 23.34
N VAL A 166 -10.23 11.26 24.27
CA VAL A 166 -10.52 10.61 25.55
C VAL A 166 -11.48 11.47 26.39
N GLU A 167 -11.28 12.78 26.49
CA GLU A 167 -12.19 13.66 27.21
C GLU A 167 -13.59 13.71 26.61
N ARG A 168 -13.71 13.68 25.27
CA ARG A 168 -15.00 13.59 24.59
C ARG A 168 -15.74 12.30 24.98
N LEU A 169 -15.06 11.15 24.88
CA LEU A 169 -15.63 9.85 25.22
C LEU A 169 -16.00 9.73 26.69
N LYS A 170 -15.14 10.19 27.61
CA LYS A 170 -15.43 10.22 29.05
C LYS A 170 -16.69 11.02 29.35
N ARG A 171 -16.84 12.20 28.76
CA ARG A 171 -18.03 13.04 28.92
C ARG A 171 -19.29 12.37 28.39
N LYS A 172 -19.21 11.75 27.21
CA LYS A 172 -20.37 11.08 26.59
C LYS A 172 -20.79 9.83 27.31
N TYR A 173 -19.83 8.97 27.66
CA TYR A 173 -20.10 7.69 28.34
C TYR A 173 -20.26 7.81 29.87
N LYS A 174 -20.02 9.02 30.42
CA LYS A 174 -20.07 9.30 31.87
C LYS A 174 -19.19 8.34 32.69
N ILE A 175 -17.92 8.19 32.23
CA ILE A 175 -16.90 7.35 32.84
C ILE A 175 -15.68 8.20 33.25
N GLU A 176 -14.96 7.79 34.28
CA GLU A 176 -13.74 8.51 34.70
C GLU A 176 -12.52 8.11 33.90
N THR A 177 -12.44 6.83 33.50
CA THR A 177 -11.33 6.27 32.72
C THR A 177 -11.84 5.33 31.64
N LEU A 178 -11.14 5.31 30.48
CA LEU A 178 -11.34 4.29 29.47
C LEU A 178 -10.57 3.02 29.88
N SER A 179 -11.21 1.86 29.83
CA SER A 179 -10.58 0.58 30.20
C SER A 179 -9.53 0.11 29.18
N GLU A 180 -9.62 0.58 27.94
CA GLU A 180 -8.77 0.20 26.80
C GLU A 180 -8.66 -1.32 26.58
N SER A 181 -9.70 -2.06 26.95
CA SER A 181 -9.79 -3.53 26.86
C SER A 181 -10.46 -4.04 25.58
N GLY A 182 -11.12 -3.14 24.84
CA GLY A 182 -11.87 -3.44 23.61
C GLY A 182 -11.03 -3.41 22.34
N ALA A 183 -11.71 -3.21 21.23
CA ALA A 183 -11.11 -3.14 19.91
C ALA A 183 -10.02 -2.05 19.82
N ALA A 184 -8.98 -2.32 19.03
CA ALA A 184 -7.88 -1.38 18.84
C ALA A 184 -8.16 -0.47 17.65
N TYR A 185 -8.16 0.84 17.91
CA TYR A 185 -8.32 1.88 16.91
C TYR A 185 -7.05 2.70 16.82
N HIS A 186 -6.52 2.81 15.62
CA HIS A 186 -5.36 3.66 15.34
C HIS A 186 -5.81 4.89 14.59
N VAL A 187 -5.66 6.07 15.22
CA VAL A 187 -6.04 7.37 14.65
C VAL A 187 -4.79 8.10 14.19
N GLU A 188 -4.77 8.54 12.95
CA GLU A 188 -3.71 9.43 12.44
C GLU A 188 -4.25 10.86 12.33
N VAL A 189 -3.58 11.80 12.96
CA VAL A 189 -3.80 13.24 12.79
C VAL A 189 -2.86 13.73 11.71
N ASN A 190 -3.41 13.97 10.52
CA ASN A 190 -2.64 14.47 9.38
C ASN A 190 -2.86 15.97 9.22
N VAL A 191 -1.81 16.76 9.41
CA VAL A 191 -1.83 18.21 9.26
C VAL A 191 -1.08 18.58 7.98
N ALA A 192 -1.76 19.22 7.04
CA ALA A 192 -1.17 19.64 5.78
C ALA A 192 -1.69 21.04 5.41
N TYR A 193 -0.79 22.02 5.28
CA TYR A 193 -1.16 23.42 5.02
C TYR A 193 -2.18 23.97 6.03
N ASP A 194 -2.00 23.67 7.32
CA ASP A 194 -2.86 24.04 8.46
C ASP A 194 -4.28 23.42 8.40
N GLU A 195 -4.53 22.54 7.47
CA GLU A 195 -5.74 21.71 7.48
C GLU A 195 -5.45 20.39 8.19
N VAL A 196 -6.21 20.14 9.24
CA VAL A 196 -6.15 18.92 10.06
C VAL A 196 -7.18 17.94 9.53
N THR A 197 -6.73 16.75 9.10
CA THR A 197 -7.60 15.63 8.74
C THR A 197 -7.43 14.51 9.75
N ILE A 198 -8.51 14.04 10.32
CA ILE A 198 -8.52 12.91 11.25
C ILE A 198 -8.83 11.64 10.47
N CYS A 199 -7.87 10.72 10.49
CA CYS A 199 -7.91 9.49 9.71
C CYS A 199 -7.93 8.28 10.63
N LEU A 200 -8.86 7.35 10.40
CA LEU A 200 -8.93 6.06 11.08
C LEU A 200 -8.23 5.01 10.23
N ASP A 201 -7.16 4.40 10.74
CA ASP A 201 -6.46 3.31 10.07
C ASP A 201 -7.31 2.04 10.07
N THR A 202 -7.55 1.51 8.89
CA THR A 202 -8.35 0.30 8.67
C THR A 202 -7.50 -0.94 8.41
N SER A 203 -6.23 -0.76 8.13
CA SER A 203 -5.29 -1.84 7.80
C SER A 203 -4.71 -2.54 9.02
N GLY A 204 -4.47 -1.81 10.11
CA GLY A 204 -3.71 -2.27 11.27
C GLY A 204 -2.21 -2.29 10.98
N GLU A 205 -1.59 -3.46 10.93
CA GLU A 205 -0.21 -3.56 10.48
C GLU A 205 -0.06 -3.10 9.03
N GLY A 206 1.08 -2.46 8.71
CA GLY A 206 1.35 -1.96 7.36
C GLY A 206 1.16 -3.04 6.28
N LEU A 207 0.55 -2.69 5.15
CA LEU A 207 0.20 -3.64 4.08
C LEU A 207 1.40 -4.34 3.45
N HIS A 208 2.63 -3.80 3.62
CA HIS A 208 3.85 -4.50 3.23
C HIS A 208 4.03 -5.84 3.96
N LYS A 209 3.53 -5.98 5.20
CA LYS A 209 3.58 -7.25 5.93
C LYS A 209 2.54 -8.23 5.34
N ARG A 210 2.90 -8.94 4.27
CA ARG A 210 2.00 -9.88 3.56
C ARG A 210 1.70 -11.16 4.36
N GLY A 211 2.48 -11.42 5.42
CA GLY A 211 2.35 -12.63 6.24
C GLY A 211 3.24 -13.81 5.80
N TYR A 212 4.00 -13.69 4.71
CA TYR A 212 4.86 -14.79 4.27
C TYR A 212 6.29 -14.77 4.88
N ARG A 213 6.65 -13.71 5.63
CA ARG A 213 7.97 -13.58 6.26
C ARG A 213 7.90 -13.79 7.77
N PRO A 214 7.99 -15.02 8.27
CA PRO A 214 8.05 -15.27 9.72
C PRO A 214 9.41 -14.87 10.31
N ILE A 215 10.47 -14.88 9.49
CA ILE A 215 11.85 -14.55 9.88
C ILE A 215 12.24 -13.27 9.15
N MET A 216 12.61 -12.24 9.91
CA MET A 216 13.12 -10.98 9.36
C MET A 216 14.65 -11.00 9.37
N GLY A 217 15.23 -10.90 8.18
CA GLY A 217 16.66 -10.61 8.01
C GLY A 217 16.98 -9.13 8.30
N LEU A 218 18.25 -8.77 8.18
CA LEU A 218 18.72 -7.37 8.32
C LEU A 218 18.08 -6.48 7.24
N ALA A 219 17.10 -5.65 7.64
CA ALA A 219 16.47 -4.59 6.85
C ALA A 219 16.12 -4.94 5.38
N PRO A 220 15.30 -5.97 5.12
CA PRO A 220 14.93 -6.32 3.76
C PRO A 220 14.11 -5.22 3.11
N MET A 221 14.13 -5.17 1.75
CA MET A 221 13.23 -4.30 0.98
C MET A 221 11.77 -4.57 1.37
N LYS A 222 10.97 -3.51 1.54
CA LYS A 222 9.53 -3.66 1.76
C LYS A 222 8.85 -4.27 0.53
N GLU A 223 7.91 -5.15 0.76
CA GLU A 223 7.14 -5.83 -0.29
C GLU A 223 6.38 -4.86 -1.19
N THR A 224 5.85 -3.77 -0.61
CA THR A 224 5.19 -2.70 -1.37
C THR A 224 6.12 -2.00 -2.36
N LEU A 225 7.39 -1.82 -1.99
CA LEU A 225 8.40 -1.23 -2.88
C LEU A 225 8.83 -2.22 -3.97
N ALA A 226 9.04 -3.49 -3.62
CA ALA A 226 9.37 -4.54 -4.59
C ALA A 226 8.26 -4.69 -5.64
N ALA A 227 7.00 -4.78 -5.20
CA ALA A 227 5.84 -4.82 -6.08
C ALA A 227 5.79 -3.59 -7.01
N ALA A 228 6.03 -2.38 -6.46
CA ALA A 228 6.06 -1.16 -7.25
C ALA A 228 7.16 -1.16 -8.31
N ILE A 229 8.37 -1.64 -8.00
CA ILE A 229 9.48 -1.74 -8.96
C ILE A 229 9.12 -2.72 -10.09
N ILE A 230 8.51 -3.86 -9.77
CA ILE A 230 8.04 -4.83 -10.75
C ILE A 230 6.98 -4.21 -11.65
N MET A 231 5.98 -3.51 -11.09
CA MET A 231 4.90 -2.85 -11.84
C MET A 231 5.37 -1.63 -12.64
N LEU A 232 6.49 -1.01 -12.27
CA LEU A 232 7.16 0.04 -13.05
C LEU A 232 8.02 -0.51 -14.19
N SER A 233 8.36 -1.80 -14.13
CA SER A 233 9.20 -2.45 -15.13
C SER A 233 8.40 -2.84 -16.39
N VAL A 234 9.12 -3.29 -17.41
CA VAL A 234 8.52 -3.88 -18.62
C VAL A 234 8.26 -5.40 -18.46
N TRP A 235 8.44 -5.92 -17.25
CA TRP A 235 8.19 -7.32 -16.97
C TRP A 235 6.68 -7.65 -16.96
N ASN A 236 6.37 -8.83 -17.43
CA ASN A 236 5.08 -9.51 -17.27
C ASN A 236 5.32 -11.02 -17.16
N LYS A 237 4.32 -11.79 -16.81
CA LYS A 237 4.42 -13.23 -16.57
C LYS A 237 5.02 -14.05 -17.72
N ASP A 238 4.93 -13.57 -18.96
CA ASP A 238 5.43 -14.26 -20.17
C ASP A 238 6.93 -14.01 -20.41
N ARG A 239 7.53 -13.06 -19.71
CA ARG A 239 8.95 -12.71 -19.81
C ARG A 239 9.74 -13.34 -18.66
N PRO A 240 10.94 -13.90 -18.92
CA PRO A 240 11.81 -14.32 -17.83
C PRO A 240 12.16 -13.17 -16.90
N LEU A 241 12.23 -13.43 -15.59
CA LEU A 241 12.73 -12.50 -14.57
C LEU A 241 13.91 -13.15 -13.86
N ILE A 242 14.98 -12.38 -13.68
CA ILE A 242 16.12 -12.77 -12.85
C ILE A 242 16.39 -11.65 -11.83
N ASP A 243 16.57 -12.05 -10.58
CA ASP A 243 17.15 -11.23 -9.52
C ASP A 243 18.50 -11.84 -9.13
N CYS A 244 19.60 -11.11 -9.36
CA CYS A 244 20.97 -11.59 -9.09
C CYS A 244 21.43 -11.28 -7.66
N PHE A 245 20.65 -10.58 -6.87
CA PHE A 245 20.88 -10.18 -5.49
C PHE A 245 19.61 -10.40 -4.67
N ALA A 246 19.08 -11.63 -4.74
CA ALA A 246 17.73 -11.93 -4.28
C ALA A 246 17.55 -11.78 -2.76
N GLY A 247 18.63 -11.90 -1.98
CA GLY A 247 18.56 -11.86 -0.53
C GLY A 247 17.49 -12.84 -0.01
N SER A 248 16.56 -12.34 0.77
CA SER A 248 15.42 -13.11 1.29
C SER A 248 14.28 -13.33 0.30
N GLY A 249 14.49 -13.07 -0.99
CA GLY A 249 13.58 -13.42 -2.09
C GLY A 249 12.44 -12.43 -2.37
N THR A 250 12.49 -11.19 -1.87
CA THR A 250 11.34 -10.25 -1.94
C THR A 250 10.88 -10.00 -3.37
N ILE A 251 11.79 -9.62 -4.28
CA ILE A 251 11.46 -9.30 -5.67
C ILE A 251 10.92 -10.53 -6.41
N PRO A 252 11.59 -11.71 -6.38
CA PRO A 252 11.07 -12.91 -7.01
C PRO A 252 9.70 -13.34 -6.47
N ILE A 253 9.48 -13.26 -5.15
CA ILE A 253 8.20 -13.63 -4.53
C ILE A 253 7.07 -12.67 -4.94
N GLU A 254 7.27 -11.36 -4.86
CA GLU A 254 6.26 -10.39 -5.30
C GLU A 254 5.97 -10.52 -6.81
N ALA A 255 6.97 -10.83 -7.64
CA ALA A 255 6.77 -11.12 -9.07
C ALA A 255 5.89 -12.36 -9.28
N ALA A 256 6.13 -13.45 -8.54
CA ALA A 256 5.33 -14.65 -8.61
C ALA A 256 3.89 -14.43 -8.14
N LEU A 257 3.69 -13.66 -7.05
CA LEU A 257 2.35 -13.26 -6.58
C LEU A 257 1.61 -12.39 -7.60
N ILE A 258 2.32 -11.49 -8.30
CA ILE A 258 1.74 -10.70 -9.40
C ILE A 258 1.39 -11.60 -10.58
N ALA A 259 2.26 -12.55 -10.96
CA ALA A 259 1.99 -13.49 -12.04
C ALA A 259 0.75 -14.35 -11.79
N GLN A 260 0.58 -14.84 -10.56
CA GLN A 260 -0.59 -15.58 -10.12
C GLN A 260 -1.85 -14.73 -9.92
N ASN A 261 -1.73 -13.41 -9.98
CA ASN A 261 -2.78 -12.49 -9.54
C ASN A 261 -3.26 -12.75 -8.10
N THR A 262 -2.37 -13.21 -7.22
CA THR A 262 -2.67 -13.42 -5.80
C THR A 262 -2.78 -12.08 -5.08
N ALA A 263 -3.90 -11.82 -4.43
CA ALA A 263 -4.11 -10.59 -3.66
C ALA A 263 -3.12 -10.51 -2.48
N PRO A 264 -2.42 -9.38 -2.27
CA PRO A 264 -1.40 -9.26 -1.23
C PRO A 264 -1.97 -9.38 0.20
N GLY A 265 -3.26 -9.10 0.36
CA GLY A 265 -3.96 -9.17 1.64
C GLY A 265 -4.58 -10.54 1.98
N ILE A 266 -4.47 -11.54 1.10
CA ILE A 266 -5.22 -12.80 1.20
C ILE A 266 -4.98 -13.58 2.51
N LYS A 267 -3.78 -13.48 3.09
CA LYS A 267 -3.38 -14.17 4.34
C LYS A 267 -3.45 -13.26 5.57
N ARG A 268 -4.06 -12.07 5.44
CA ARG A 268 -4.08 -11.06 6.51
C ARG A 268 -5.44 -10.95 7.17
N HIS A 269 -5.41 -10.44 8.40
CA HIS A 269 -6.52 -9.78 9.06
C HIS A 269 -6.28 -8.27 9.08
N PHE A 270 -7.35 -7.50 9.02
CA PHE A 270 -7.31 -6.05 9.00
C PHE A 270 -7.99 -5.47 10.25
N ALA A 271 -7.55 -4.29 10.68
CA ALA A 271 -8.10 -3.66 11.88
C ALA A 271 -9.62 -3.42 11.78
N PHE A 272 -10.12 -3.06 10.59
CA PHE A 272 -11.54 -2.78 10.40
C PHE A 272 -12.48 -3.97 10.66
N GLU A 273 -11.96 -5.21 10.62
CA GLU A 273 -12.76 -6.42 10.92
C GLU A 273 -13.29 -6.43 12.36
N GLN A 274 -12.66 -5.65 13.25
CA GLN A 274 -13.02 -5.53 14.66
C GLN A 274 -13.78 -4.24 14.99
N PHE A 275 -14.01 -3.35 14.01
CA PHE A 275 -14.63 -2.06 14.28
C PHE A 275 -16.12 -2.19 14.48
N LYS A 276 -16.63 -1.45 15.48
CA LYS A 276 -18.05 -1.41 15.80
C LYS A 276 -18.89 -0.97 14.61
N GLY A 277 -19.95 -1.72 14.34
CA GLY A 277 -20.88 -1.42 13.27
C GLY A 277 -20.29 -1.50 11.86
N ALA A 278 -19.06 -1.99 11.69
CA ALA A 278 -18.51 -2.26 10.38
C ALA A 278 -19.19 -3.48 9.75
N PRO A 279 -19.78 -3.34 8.54
CA PRO A 279 -20.36 -4.47 7.83
C PRO A 279 -19.32 -5.57 7.57
N GLN A 280 -19.68 -6.83 7.79
CA GLN A 280 -18.83 -7.99 7.57
C GLN A 280 -18.75 -8.33 6.07
N VAL A 281 -17.91 -7.58 5.36
CA VAL A 281 -17.73 -7.73 3.89
C VAL A 281 -16.47 -8.49 3.51
N ILE A 282 -15.58 -8.74 4.50
CA ILE A 282 -14.24 -9.28 4.21
C ILE A 282 -14.28 -10.67 3.57
N ASP A 283 -15.19 -11.53 3.98
CA ASP A 283 -15.28 -12.89 3.42
C ASP A 283 -15.64 -12.85 1.93
N LYS A 284 -16.60 -12.00 1.54
CA LYS A 284 -16.96 -11.80 0.13
C LYS A 284 -15.78 -11.27 -0.70
N VAL A 285 -14.99 -10.34 -0.12
CA VAL A 285 -13.81 -9.79 -0.78
C VAL A 285 -12.68 -10.83 -0.85
N ARG A 286 -12.58 -11.69 0.14
CA ARG A 286 -11.64 -12.83 0.14
C ARG A 286 -12.02 -13.86 -0.91
N ASP A 287 -13.31 -14.19 -1.05
CA ASP A 287 -13.82 -15.07 -2.10
C ASP A 287 -13.56 -14.47 -3.50
N GLU A 288 -13.78 -13.16 -3.67
CA GLU A 288 -13.40 -12.44 -4.89
C GLU A 288 -11.89 -12.61 -5.18
N ALA A 289 -11.05 -12.39 -4.17
CA ALA A 289 -9.59 -12.49 -4.32
C ALA A 289 -9.13 -13.90 -4.71
N LEU A 290 -9.77 -14.93 -4.17
CA LEU A 290 -9.53 -16.33 -4.53
C LEU A 290 -10.00 -16.65 -5.96
N SER A 291 -11.16 -16.11 -6.36
CA SER A 291 -11.74 -16.39 -7.68
C SER A 291 -10.93 -15.83 -8.86
N VAL A 292 -10.17 -14.74 -8.63
CA VAL A 292 -9.34 -14.12 -9.68
C VAL A 292 -7.91 -14.63 -9.69
N GLN A 293 -7.55 -15.52 -8.76
CA GLN A 293 -6.21 -16.11 -8.66
C GLN A 293 -6.00 -17.14 -9.76
N ASN A 294 -4.85 -17.08 -10.43
CA ASN A 294 -4.44 -18.06 -11.44
C ASN A 294 -3.33 -18.96 -10.89
N LEU A 295 -3.71 -20.10 -10.33
CA LEU A 295 -2.75 -21.06 -9.76
C LEU A 295 -1.98 -21.86 -10.83
N ASP A 296 -2.51 -21.96 -12.05
CA ASP A 296 -1.89 -22.69 -13.16
C ASP A 296 -0.96 -21.82 -14.01
N VAL A 297 -0.65 -20.61 -13.55
CA VAL A 297 0.22 -19.68 -14.27
C VAL A 297 1.59 -20.31 -14.51
N LYS A 298 2.06 -20.21 -15.76
CA LYS A 298 3.43 -20.57 -16.12
C LYS A 298 4.27 -19.29 -16.22
N THR A 299 5.36 -19.25 -15.47
CA THR A 299 6.30 -18.13 -15.49
C THR A 299 7.73 -18.65 -15.28
N ARG A 300 8.71 -17.80 -15.55
CA ARG A 300 10.14 -18.13 -15.43
C ARG A 300 10.79 -17.07 -14.56
N ILE A 301 10.83 -17.32 -13.27
CA ILE A 301 11.40 -16.43 -12.27
C ILE A 301 12.58 -17.14 -11.60
N SER A 302 13.74 -16.48 -11.55
CA SER A 302 14.92 -16.99 -10.85
C SER A 302 15.44 -15.95 -9.88
N GLY A 303 15.88 -16.40 -8.70
CA GLY A 303 16.54 -15.59 -7.69
C GLY A 303 17.88 -16.21 -7.33
N PHE A 304 18.95 -15.43 -7.46
CA PHE A 304 20.31 -15.82 -7.13
C PHE A 304 20.86 -14.91 -6.03
N ASP A 305 21.65 -15.49 -5.15
CA ASP A 305 22.43 -14.76 -4.16
C ASP A 305 23.68 -15.54 -3.83
N ILE A 306 24.77 -14.85 -3.52
CA ILE A 306 26.03 -15.49 -3.11
C ILE A 306 25.91 -16.11 -1.71
N ASP A 307 25.01 -15.56 -0.87
CA ASP A 307 24.78 -16.04 0.49
C ASP A 307 23.75 -17.18 0.51
N GLY A 308 24.22 -18.38 0.83
CA GLY A 308 23.39 -19.59 0.90
C GLY A 308 22.30 -19.54 1.98
N ASP A 309 22.51 -18.80 3.07
CA ASP A 309 21.49 -18.67 4.13
C ASP A 309 20.37 -17.74 3.71
N SER A 310 20.67 -16.68 2.97
CA SER A 310 19.66 -15.84 2.31
C SER A 310 18.81 -16.65 1.34
N ILE A 311 19.41 -17.56 0.55
CA ILE A 311 18.66 -18.43 -0.38
C ILE A 311 17.76 -19.42 0.39
N LYS A 312 18.24 -20.04 1.46
CA LYS A 312 17.38 -20.89 2.31
C LYS A 312 16.18 -20.11 2.86
N MET A 313 16.42 -18.89 3.33
CA MET A 313 15.36 -18.00 3.82
C MET A 313 14.38 -17.64 2.70
N ALA A 314 14.86 -17.34 1.49
CA ALA A 314 14.03 -17.04 0.32
C ALA A 314 13.12 -18.22 -0.04
N MET A 315 13.62 -19.45 0.03
CA MET A 315 12.83 -20.67 -0.22
C MET A 315 11.71 -20.84 0.82
N ILE A 316 11.99 -20.61 2.10
CA ILE A 316 10.98 -20.66 3.18
C ILE A 316 9.91 -19.57 2.95
N HIS A 317 10.32 -18.36 2.62
CA HIS A 317 9.39 -17.27 2.35
C HIS A 317 8.50 -17.55 1.12
N ALA A 318 9.08 -18.12 0.05
CA ALA A 318 8.33 -18.51 -1.16
C ALA A 318 7.33 -19.63 -0.87
N GLU A 319 7.69 -20.60 -0.01
CA GLU A 319 6.78 -21.66 0.44
C GLU A 319 5.62 -21.08 1.24
N ASN A 320 5.91 -20.21 2.21
CA ASN A 320 4.89 -19.51 2.99
C ASN A 320 4.00 -18.61 2.11
N ALA A 321 4.54 -18.01 1.06
CA ALA A 321 3.78 -17.24 0.08
C ALA A 321 2.90 -18.13 -0.83
N GLY A 322 3.19 -19.42 -0.95
CA GLY A 322 2.51 -20.38 -1.85
C GLY A 322 3.00 -20.27 -3.30
N VAL A 323 4.22 -19.77 -3.53
CA VAL A 323 4.78 -19.55 -4.88
C VAL A 323 6.11 -20.24 -5.12
N LYS A 324 6.51 -21.15 -4.23
CA LYS A 324 7.80 -21.88 -4.32
C LYS A 324 8.01 -22.54 -5.68
N ASN A 325 6.97 -23.14 -6.24
CA ASN A 325 7.05 -23.86 -7.52
C ASN A 325 7.18 -22.93 -8.75
N LEU A 326 6.99 -21.63 -8.59
CA LEU A 326 7.12 -20.64 -9.65
C LEU A 326 8.50 -19.99 -9.70
N ILE A 327 9.36 -20.24 -8.70
CA ILE A 327 10.62 -19.54 -8.55
C ILE A 327 11.76 -20.56 -8.42
N HIS A 328 12.79 -20.39 -9.24
CA HIS A 328 14.05 -21.11 -9.07
C HIS A 328 15.01 -20.28 -8.22
N PHE A 329 15.26 -20.70 -6.98
CA PHE A 329 16.27 -20.12 -6.10
C PHE A 329 17.53 -20.97 -6.10
N GLN A 330 18.71 -20.31 -6.24
CA GLN A 330 20.00 -20.99 -6.21
C GLN A 330 21.06 -20.09 -5.60
N GLN A 331 21.90 -20.65 -4.73
CA GLN A 331 23.14 -19.99 -4.31
C GLN A 331 24.08 -19.89 -5.50
N MET A 332 24.40 -18.66 -5.94
CA MET A 332 25.23 -18.41 -7.11
C MET A 332 25.79 -16.99 -7.05
N ASP A 333 27.05 -16.83 -7.41
CA ASP A 333 27.62 -15.51 -7.65
C ASP A 333 27.00 -14.92 -8.93
N MET A 334 26.67 -13.64 -8.92
CA MET A 334 26.08 -12.97 -10.08
C MET A 334 26.98 -13.02 -11.33
N ARG A 335 28.30 -13.18 -11.17
CA ARG A 335 29.28 -13.31 -12.24
C ARG A 335 29.11 -14.61 -13.05
N ASP A 336 28.54 -15.65 -12.42
CA ASP A 336 28.33 -16.97 -13.01
C ASP A 336 26.94 -17.10 -13.66
N VAL A 337 26.09 -16.06 -13.50
CA VAL A 337 24.74 -16.07 -14.08
C VAL A 337 24.81 -16.05 -15.61
N SER A 338 24.22 -17.05 -16.23
CA SER A 338 24.09 -17.16 -17.67
C SER A 338 22.72 -17.73 -18.06
N THR A 339 22.21 -17.35 -19.22
CA THR A 339 20.93 -17.84 -19.70
C THR A 339 20.84 -17.82 -21.21
N LYS A 340 20.17 -18.82 -21.78
CA LYS A 340 19.79 -18.88 -23.20
C LYS A 340 18.46 -18.17 -23.49
N GLN A 341 17.73 -17.76 -22.43
CA GLN A 341 16.45 -17.09 -22.57
C GLN A 341 16.64 -15.69 -23.13
N LYS A 342 15.68 -15.23 -23.92
CA LYS A 342 15.71 -13.89 -24.54
C LYS A 342 14.58 -13.01 -24.03
N TYR A 343 14.75 -11.72 -24.18
CA TYR A 343 13.74 -10.71 -23.84
C TYR A 343 13.33 -10.71 -22.35
N GLY A 344 14.19 -11.21 -21.48
CA GLY A 344 13.96 -11.22 -20.04
C GLY A 344 14.13 -9.85 -19.38
N VAL A 345 13.93 -9.82 -18.07
CA VAL A 345 14.09 -8.63 -17.25
C VAL A 345 14.93 -8.98 -16.02
N LEU A 346 16.03 -8.28 -15.83
CA LEU A 346 16.76 -8.25 -14.57
C LEU A 346 16.13 -7.19 -13.67
N ILE A 347 15.76 -7.57 -12.45
CA ILE A 347 15.30 -6.63 -11.41
C ILE A 347 16.03 -6.98 -10.13
N SER A 348 16.85 -6.06 -9.63
CA SER A 348 17.65 -6.33 -8.43
C SER A 348 17.75 -5.12 -7.51
N ASN A 349 17.66 -5.40 -6.22
CA ASN A 349 18.04 -4.49 -5.14
C ASN A 349 19.52 -4.70 -4.86
N LEU A 350 20.35 -3.84 -5.43
CA LEU A 350 21.79 -3.99 -5.36
C LEU A 350 22.32 -3.68 -3.94
N PRO A 351 23.36 -4.34 -3.48
CA PRO A 351 24.02 -3.99 -2.22
C PRO A 351 24.55 -2.55 -2.29
N PHE A 352 24.29 -1.78 -1.24
CA PHE A 352 24.75 -0.40 -1.09
C PHE A 352 25.02 -0.07 0.38
N GLY A 353 25.93 0.91 0.58
CA GLY A 353 26.30 1.40 1.91
C GLY A 353 27.22 0.45 2.70
N GLU A 354 27.82 0.99 3.73
CA GLU A 354 28.90 0.34 4.51
C GLU A 354 28.45 -0.87 5.36
N ARG A 355 27.13 -1.16 5.40
CA ARG A 355 26.58 -2.28 6.19
C ARG A 355 26.83 -3.65 5.58
N LEU A 356 27.01 -3.74 4.26
CA LEU A 356 27.16 -5.00 3.53
C LEU A 356 28.52 -5.09 2.84
N LEU A 357 28.94 -4.03 2.17
CA LEU A 357 30.19 -3.99 1.39
C LEU A 357 30.85 -2.62 1.51
N THR A 358 32.17 -2.60 1.53
CA THR A 358 32.95 -1.35 1.44
C THR A 358 32.90 -0.76 0.03
N GLU A 359 33.21 0.52 -0.11
CA GLU A 359 33.27 1.17 -1.43
C GLU A 359 34.29 0.49 -2.39
N LYS A 360 35.37 -0.07 -1.84
CA LYS A 360 36.38 -0.82 -2.60
C LYS A 360 35.83 -2.12 -3.20
N GLU A 361 34.84 -2.73 -2.54
CA GLU A 361 34.16 -3.96 -3.01
C GLU A 361 33.00 -3.65 -3.94
N LEU A 362 32.29 -2.55 -3.73
CA LEU A 362 31.16 -2.14 -4.58
C LEU A 362 31.59 -1.80 -6.01
N LYS A 363 32.70 -1.09 -6.21
CA LYS A 363 33.18 -0.66 -7.53
C LYS A 363 33.41 -1.84 -8.48
N PRO A 364 34.20 -2.89 -8.11
CA PRO A 364 34.38 -4.05 -8.98
C PRO A 364 33.07 -4.82 -9.17
N LEU A 365 32.23 -4.96 -8.13
CA LEU A 365 30.95 -5.64 -8.23
C LEU A 365 30.05 -5.00 -9.30
N TYR A 366 29.89 -3.67 -9.29
CA TYR A 366 29.06 -2.99 -10.27
C TYR A 366 29.63 -3.03 -11.68
N ARG A 367 30.96 -3.03 -11.83
CA ARG A 367 31.63 -3.23 -13.11
C ARG A 367 31.33 -4.63 -13.67
N ASP A 368 31.40 -5.65 -12.84
CA ASP A 368 31.12 -7.03 -13.25
C ASP A 368 29.64 -7.23 -13.55
N PHE A 369 28.75 -6.55 -12.79
CA PHE A 369 27.32 -6.52 -13.11
C PHE A 369 27.04 -5.86 -14.47
N GLY A 370 27.79 -4.81 -14.83
CA GLY A 370 27.75 -4.22 -16.15
C GLY A 370 28.19 -5.18 -17.27
N LYS A 371 29.21 -6.01 -17.03
CA LYS A 371 29.64 -7.06 -17.97
C LYS A 371 28.56 -8.14 -18.15
N LEU A 372 27.97 -8.60 -17.03
CA LEU A 372 26.85 -9.55 -17.08
C LEU A 372 25.72 -8.97 -17.93
N PHE A 373 25.28 -7.76 -17.66
CA PHE A 373 24.18 -7.15 -18.42
C PHE A 373 24.49 -7.00 -19.90
N LYS A 374 25.74 -6.64 -20.24
CA LYS A 374 26.20 -6.56 -21.64
C LYS A 374 26.13 -7.91 -22.38
N SER A 375 26.27 -9.05 -21.67
CA SER A 375 26.15 -10.38 -22.26
C SER A 375 24.70 -10.79 -22.54
N LEU A 376 23.72 -10.07 -21.98
CA LEU A 376 22.29 -10.29 -22.09
C LEU A 376 21.65 -9.29 -23.07
N ASP A 377 22.03 -9.35 -24.34
CA ASP A 377 21.75 -8.37 -25.40
C ASP A 377 20.27 -8.00 -25.59
N THR A 378 19.34 -8.92 -25.27
CA THR A 378 17.88 -8.70 -25.42
C THR A 378 17.16 -8.38 -24.11
N TRP A 379 17.90 -8.28 -23.00
CA TRP A 379 17.32 -8.10 -21.68
C TRP A 379 17.15 -6.62 -21.32
N SER A 380 16.15 -6.34 -20.48
CA SER A 380 16.03 -5.06 -19.77
C SER A 380 16.55 -5.21 -18.35
N LEU A 381 17.06 -4.13 -17.75
CA LEU A 381 17.53 -4.10 -16.37
C LEU A 381 16.87 -2.98 -15.59
N TYR A 382 16.46 -3.30 -14.38
CA TYR A 382 15.98 -2.39 -13.36
C TYR A 382 16.85 -2.56 -12.10
N ALA A 383 17.86 -1.71 -11.96
CA ALA A 383 18.80 -1.72 -10.85
C ALA A 383 18.39 -0.68 -9.79
N PHE A 384 18.12 -1.13 -8.59
CA PHE A 384 17.75 -0.25 -7.48
C PHE A 384 18.90 -0.12 -6.49
N THR A 385 19.36 1.10 -6.22
CA THR A 385 20.49 1.36 -5.32
C THR A 385 20.48 2.82 -4.84
N SER A 386 21.09 3.08 -3.68
CA SER A 386 21.40 4.45 -3.21
C SER A 386 22.84 4.88 -3.54
N TYR A 387 23.62 4.03 -4.20
CA TYR A 387 25.02 4.36 -4.52
C TYR A 387 25.11 5.41 -5.63
N PRO A 388 25.66 6.61 -5.36
CA PRO A 388 25.61 7.74 -6.30
C PRO A 388 26.40 7.52 -7.59
N ASP A 389 27.53 6.80 -7.52
CA ASP A 389 28.41 6.53 -8.68
C ASP A 389 28.06 5.23 -9.41
N PHE A 390 26.82 4.72 -9.28
CA PHE A 390 26.42 3.46 -9.89
C PHE A 390 26.68 3.43 -11.39
N GLU A 391 26.15 4.38 -12.17
CA GLU A 391 26.29 4.41 -13.64
C GLU A 391 27.75 4.44 -14.09
N ARG A 392 28.60 5.20 -13.38
CA ARG A 392 30.03 5.29 -13.68
C ARG A 392 30.72 3.94 -13.53
N ASN A 393 30.42 3.22 -12.44
CA ASN A 393 31.03 1.93 -12.17
C ASN A 393 30.41 0.80 -13.02
N PHE A 394 29.12 0.88 -13.30
CA PHE A 394 28.38 -0.02 -14.19
C PHE A 394 28.84 0.09 -15.65
N GLY A 395 29.35 1.27 -16.05
CA GLY A 395 29.94 1.50 -17.36
C GLY A 395 28.94 1.88 -18.45
N ARG A 396 27.69 2.18 -18.10
CA ARG A 396 26.65 2.65 -19.02
C ARG A 396 25.71 3.60 -18.32
N ARG A 397 25.27 4.67 -19.01
CA ARG A 397 24.16 5.52 -18.55
C ARG A 397 22.83 4.81 -18.71
N ALA A 398 21.92 5.02 -17.76
CA ALA A 398 20.57 4.51 -17.81
C ALA A 398 19.73 5.24 -18.87
N ASP A 399 18.81 4.53 -19.49
CA ASP A 399 17.86 5.12 -20.44
C ASP A 399 16.84 6.00 -19.67
N LYS A 400 16.51 5.62 -18.42
CA LYS A 400 15.65 6.37 -17.50
C LYS A 400 16.10 6.14 -16.06
N THR A 401 15.85 7.13 -15.21
CA THR A 401 16.02 7.01 -13.76
C THR A 401 14.75 7.44 -13.04
N ARG A 402 14.52 6.87 -11.85
CA ARG A 402 13.42 7.29 -10.98
C ARG A 402 13.89 7.30 -9.53
N LYS A 403 13.70 8.41 -8.85
CA LYS A 403 13.92 8.50 -7.40
C LYS A 403 12.81 7.76 -6.67
N LEU A 404 13.18 6.88 -5.76
CA LEU A 404 12.31 6.12 -4.88
C LEU A 404 12.90 6.13 -3.47
N TYR A 405 12.11 5.74 -2.49
CA TYR A 405 12.55 5.76 -1.09
C TYR A 405 12.43 4.38 -0.45
N SER A 406 13.55 3.88 0.08
CA SER A 406 13.56 2.72 0.97
C SER A 406 13.55 3.21 2.42
N SER A 407 12.37 3.25 3.05
CA SER A 407 12.14 3.96 4.30
C SER A 407 12.46 5.47 4.15
N GLN A 408 13.48 5.98 4.83
CA GLN A 408 13.92 7.37 4.71
C GLN A 408 15.10 7.56 3.74
N LEU A 409 15.66 6.47 3.23
CA LEU A 409 16.82 6.52 2.34
C LEU A 409 16.39 6.77 0.90
N GLU A 410 16.89 7.85 0.30
CA GLU A 410 16.73 8.11 -1.13
C GLU A 410 17.54 7.10 -1.94
N CYS A 411 16.89 6.43 -2.86
CA CYS A 411 17.47 5.48 -3.79
C CYS A 411 17.07 5.85 -5.22
N VAL A 412 17.80 5.32 -6.17
CA VAL A 412 17.49 5.49 -7.60
C VAL A 412 17.21 4.14 -8.24
N LEU A 413 16.12 4.06 -8.97
CA LEU A 413 15.84 2.96 -9.88
C LEU A 413 16.37 3.32 -11.27
N TYR A 414 17.51 2.72 -11.63
CA TYR A 414 18.12 2.85 -12.96
C TYR A 414 17.47 1.85 -13.91
N GLN A 415 17.04 2.33 -15.09
CA GLN A 415 16.30 1.55 -16.06
C GLN A 415 17.07 1.49 -17.36
N TYR A 416 17.37 0.28 -17.81
CA TYR A 416 18.04 -0.02 -19.08
C TYR A 416 17.10 -0.87 -19.92
N LEU A 417 16.64 -0.34 -21.05
CA LEU A 417 15.59 -0.96 -21.85
C LEU A 417 16.21 -1.81 -22.96
N GLY A 418 15.93 -3.09 -22.97
CA GLY A 418 16.19 -3.99 -24.09
C GLY A 418 15.12 -3.88 -25.19
N PRO A 419 15.34 -4.56 -26.33
CA PRO A 419 14.37 -4.58 -27.42
C PRO A 419 13.04 -5.22 -26.98
N ARG A 420 11.97 -4.82 -27.66
CA ARG A 420 10.65 -5.45 -27.43
C ARG A 420 10.65 -6.89 -27.96
N PRO A 421 10.02 -7.84 -27.25
CA PRO A 421 9.80 -9.16 -27.80
C PRO A 421 9.05 -9.08 -29.14
N PRO A 422 9.32 -9.98 -30.10
CA PRO A 422 8.53 -10.07 -31.31
C PRO A 422 7.07 -10.35 -30.96
N LYS A 423 6.15 -9.84 -31.76
CA LYS A 423 4.71 -10.18 -31.60
C LYS A 423 4.54 -11.66 -31.87
N LYS A 424 3.88 -12.41 -30.96
CA LYS A 424 3.46 -13.78 -31.22
C LYS A 424 2.59 -13.81 -32.48
N SER A 425 2.85 -14.76 -33.38
CA SER A 425 1.99 -15.02 -34.56
C SER A 425 0.58 -15.44 -34.11
N GLN A 426 -0.43 -15.29 -34.95
CA GLN A 426 -1.78 -15.74 -34.64
C GLN A 426 -1.82 -17.24 -34.32
N ASP A 427 -1.02 -18.06 -35.02
CA ASP A 427 -0.95 -19.50 -34.83
C ASP A 427 -0.38 -19.93 -33.45
N GLU A 428 0.51 -19.10 -32.86
CA GLU A 428 1.04 -19.35 -31.50
C GLU A 428 0.09 -18.91 -30.37
N LYS A 429 -0.98 -18.17 -30.70
CA LYS A 429 -2.02 -17.77 -29.73
C LYS A 429 -3.13 -18.79 -29.60
N GLU A 430 -3.35 -19.61 -30.61
CA GLU A 430 -4.40 -20.65 -30.64
C GLU A 430 -3.93 -21.98 -30.00
N GLN A 431 -2.62 -22.12 -29.70
CA GLN A 431 -2.03 -23.32 -29.07
C GLN A 431 -1.80 -23.20 -27.55
N LEU A 432 -2.28 -22.14 -26.91
CA LEU A 432 -2.17 -21.86 -25.47
C LEU A 432 -3.55 -21.77 -24.82
#